data_90aa46d11feb23bdf54d6904bd36a82c
#
_entry.id   90aa46d11feb23bdf54d6904bd36a82c
#
_cell.length_a   1.000
_cell.length_b   1.000
_cell.length_c   1.000
_cell.angle_alpha   90.00
_cell.angle_beta   90.00
_cell.angle_gamma   90.00
#
_symmetry.space_group_name_H-M   'P 1'
#
loop_
_entity.id
_entity.type
_entity.pdbx_description
1 polymer ?
#
loop_
_entity_poly.entity_id
_entity_poly.type
_entity_poly.pdbx_seq_one_letter_code
_entity_poly.pdbx_strand_id
1 'polypeptide(L)'
;MIFSNHFVNAQDSIVNTNPIDYTQPKDYILADISIKGIKFLSKSTITDISALKINQIISIPGNDISIAINKLWKQNLFSDIKIEYDKIINDSIYLNIILKEYPRLSKFKFKGDISKSNITTLKEDLKLMRGKVLTQNLIKNSVNKIRKFYTDKGYLNVSVKHIVAKDSTSANASILIFDINKYDKVKIKDIIIYGRKEIVNTNKSFFNNKDTVYAVSNKRLKKSMKETKVKNKWRFFKVSKFIKSNYEDD
;
A
#
# COMPACT_ATOMS: atom_id res chain seq x y z
N MET A 1 1.25 81.44 15.47
CA MET A 1 0.77 80.06 15.17
C MET A 1 1.95 79.22 14.72
N ILE A 2 2.46 78.38 15.59
CA ILE A 2 3.63 77.53 15.27
C ILE A 2 3.06 76.14 14.95
N PHE A 3 3.18 75.71 13.69
CA PHE A 3 2.83 74.34 13.28
C PHE A 3 4.01 73.44 13.59
N SER A 4 3.83 72.51 14.57
CA SER A 4 4.78 71.44 14.87
C SER A 4 4.50 70.30 13.89
N ASN A 5 5.44 70.04 12.96
CA ASN A 5 5.41 68.86 12.09
C ASN A 5 5.89 67.61 12.89
N HIS A 6 5.00 66.73 13.25
CA HIS A 6 5.36 65.42 13.74
C HIS A 6 5.67 64.53 12.54
N PHE A 7 6.96 64.26 12.31
CA PHE A 7 7.36 63.15 11.42
C PHE A 7 7.09 61.83 12.11
N VAL A 8 6.10 61.09 11.62
CA VAL A 8 5.91 59.69 11.99
C VAL A 8 6.95 58.91 11.19
N ASN A 9 8.00 58.46 11.87
CA ASN A 9 8.92 57.45 11.31
C ASN A 9 8.19 56.14 11.18
N ALA A 10 7.72 55.81 9.99
CA ALA A 10 7.33 54.43 9.65
C ALA A 10 8.62 53.61 9.68
N GLN A 11 8.78 52.76 10.70
CA GLN A 11 9.83 51.75 10.69
C GLN A 11 9.45 50.75 9.58
N ASP A 12 10.13 50.85 8.43
CA ASP A 12 10.13 49.83 7.41
C ASP A 12 10.63 48.54 8.04
N SER A 13 9.73 47.59 8.25
CA SER A 13 10.10 46.24 8.66
C SER A 13 10.97 45.63 7.56
N ILE A 14 12.24 45.41 7.85
CA ILE A 14 13.21 44.83 6.92
C ILE A 14 12.74 43.39 6.68
N VAL A 15 12.12 43.13 5.53
CA VAL A 15 11.84 41.76 5.05
C VAL A 15 13.20 41.18 4.65
N ASN A 16 13.76 40.35 5.49
CA ASN A 16 15.01 39.67 5.20
C ASN A 16 14.77 38.59 4.15
N THR A 17 15.14 38.84 2.91
CA THR A 17 15.04 37.92 1.77
C THR A 17 16.26 36.99 1.64
N ASN A 18 17.23 37.07 2.56
CA ASN A 18 18.37 36.19 2.51
C ASN A 18 17.95 34.73 2.76
N PRO A 19 18.42 33.76 1.96
CA PRO A 19 18.15 32.37 2.19
C PRO A 19 18.65 31.93 3.57
N ILE A 20 17.92 31.03 4.23
CA ILE A 20 18.34 30.49 5.52
C ILE A 20 19.68 29.78 5.35
N ASP A 21 20.64 30.10 6.18
CA ASP A 21 21.90 29.36 6.25
C ASP A 21 21.69 28.10 7.07
N TYR A 22 21.66 26.96 6.37
CA TYR A 22 21.48 25.64 6.99
C TYR A 22 22.74 25.09 7.66
N THR A 23 23.85 25.80 7.62
CA THR A 23 25.09 25.37 8.27
C THR A 23 25.14 25.72 9.76
N GLN A 24 24.39 26.74 10.17
CA GLN A 24 24.33 27.19 11.57
C GLN A 24 22.86 27.27 12.05
N PRO A 25 22.48 26.54 13.10
CA PRO A 25 21.16 26.66 13.70
C PRO A 25 20.92 28.07 14.21
N LYS A 26 19.79 28.67 13.86
CA LYS A 26 19.31 29.95 14.37
C LYS A 26 17.89 29.77 14.94
N ASP A 27 17.65 30.43 16.07
CA ASP A 27 16.36 30.43 16.72
C ASP A 27 15.45 31.51 16.15
N TYR A 28 14.20 31.16 15.89
CA TYR A 28 13.16 32.07 15.41
C TYR A 28 11.88 31.90 16.23
N ILE A 29 11.14 32.98 16.39
CA ILE A 29 9.79 32.97 16.97
C ILE A 29 8.81 32.61 15.84
N LEU A 30 8.02 31.54 15.99
CA LEU A 30 7.00 31.17 15.04
C LEU A 30 5.83 32.16 15.10
N ALA A 31 5.77 33.09 14.16
CA ALA A 31 4.77 34.16 14.16
C ALA A 31 3.41 33.71 13.60
N ASP A 32 3.42 32.89 12.55
CA ASP A 32 2.17 32.40 11.92
C ASP A 32 2.39 31.10 11.16
N ILE A 33 1.30 30.34 10.99
CA ILE A 33 1.26 29.08 10.23
C ILE A 33 0.13 29.15 9.21
N SER A 34 0.49 29.27 7.93
CA SER A 34 -0.45 29.14 6.82
C SER A 34 -0.58 27.68 6.40
N ILE A 35 -1.80 27.17 6.25
CA ILE A 35 -2.07 25.78 5.86
C ILE A 35 -2.81 25.76 4.54
N LYS A 36 -2.23 25.03 3.55
CA LYS A 36 -2.73 24.92 2.18
C LYS A 36 -2.96 23.45 1.78
N GLY A 37 -3.88 23.23 0.84
CA GLY A 37 -4.10 21.91 0.19
C GLY A 37 -5.02 20.97 0.95
N ILE A 38 -5.54 21.33 2.11
CA ILE A 38 -6.55 20.54 2.85
C ILE A 38 -7.94 20.69 2.23
N LYS A 39 -8.76 19.64 2.34
CA LYS A 39 -10.12 19.58 1.79
C LYS A 39 -11.16 19.11 2.80
N PHE A 40 -10.78 18.19 3.69
CA PHE A 40 -11.64 17.60 4.71
C PHE A 40 -11.27 18.03 6.12
N LEU A 41 -9.98 18.23 6.36
CA LEU A 41 -9.49 18.58 7.69
C LEU A 41 -9.56 20.08 7.91
N SER A 42 -9.75 20.50 9.18
CA SER A 42 -9.65 21.91 9.56
C SER A 42 -8.21 22.34 9.76
N LYS A 43 -7.94 23.64 9.61
CA LYS A 43 -6.61 24.18 9.88
C LYS A 43 -6.19 23.95 11.33
N SER A 44 -7.11 24.12 12.29
CA SER A 44 -6.84 23.87 13.72
C SER A 44 -6.39 22.41 13.96
N THR A 45 -7.06 21.43 13.35
CA THR A 45 -6.67 20.03 13.45
C THR A 45 -5.25 19.79 12.96
N ILE A 46 -4.83 20.42 11.87
CA ILE A 46 -3.46 20.29 11.35
C ILE A 46 -2.45 20.90 12.29
N THR A 47 -2.74 22.09 12.83
CA THR A 47 -1.89 22.76 13.81
C THR A 47 -1.71 21.87 15.06
N ASP A 48 -2.79 21.31 15.59
CA ASP A 48 -2.75 20.43 16.76
C ASP A 48 -1.91 19.17 16.50
N ILE A 49 -2.10 18.53 15.35
CA ILE A 49 -1.33 17.33 14.94
C ILE A 49 0.15 17.66 14.78
N SER A 50 0.48 18.77 14.15
CA SER A 50 1.88 19.19 13.91
C SER A 50 2.61 19.51 15.21
N ALA A 51 1.84 19.88 16.25
CA ALA A 51 2.31 20.39 17.54
C ALA A 51 3.20 21.65 17.43
N LEU A 52 3.12 22.37 16.32
CA LEU A 52 3.69 23.70 16.17
C LEU A 52 2.74 24.73 16.80
N LYS A 53 3.28 25.62 17.62
CA LYS A 53 2.47 26.64 18.32
C LYS A 53 2.97 28.04 17.94
N ILE A 54 2.04 28.94 17.69
CA ILE A 54 2.36 30.36 17.49
C ILE A 54 3.02 30.88 18.77
N ASN A 55 4.00 31.76 18.62
CA ASN A 55 4.91 32.31 19.65
C ASN A 55 5.87 31.28 20.27
N GLN A 56 5.98 30.07 19.71
CA GLN A 56 7.03 29.12 20.08
C GLN A 56 8.36 29.51 19.43
N ILE A 57 9.45 29.32 20.18
CA ILE A 57 10.79 29.38 19.62
C ILE A 57 11.10 28.05 18.90
N ILE A 58 11.53 28.13 17.66
CA ILE A 58 11.95 26.99 16.83
C ILE A 58 13.34 27.24 16.27
N SER A 59 14.19 26.22 16.29
CA SER A 59 15.52 26.30 15.70
C SER A 59 15.51 25.82 14.24
N ILE A 60 16.12 26.56 13.33
CA ILE A 60 16.25 26.18 11.91
C ILE A 60 17.71 26.35 11.46
N PRO A 61 18.35 25.26 10.98
CA PRO A 61 17.88 23.87 11.00
C PRO A 61 17.72 23.31 12.40
N GLY A 62 16.71 22.48 12.60
CA GLY A 62 16.40 21.88 13.90
C GLY A 62 15.38 20.74 13.82
N ASN A 63 15.07 20.16 14.96
CA ASN A 63 14.19 18.99 15.03
C ASN A 63 12.70 19.33 14.96
N ASP A 64 12.28 20.55 15.29
CA ASP A 64 10.87 20.94 15.40
C ASP A 64 10.09 20.67 14.12
N ILE A 65 10.64 21.08 12.97
CA ILE A 65 10.02 20.86 11.67
C ILE A 65 9.98 19.37 11.33
N SER A 66 11.05 18.64 11.58
CA SER A 66 11.10 17.18 11.35
C SER A 66 10.09 16.42 12.21
N ILE A 67 9.93 16.82 13.47
CA ILE A 67 8.93 16.27 14.39
C ILE A 67 7.52 16.54 13.89
N ALA A 68 7.24 17.77 13.46
CA ALA A 68 5.94 18.16 12.91
C ALA A 68 5.59 17.34 11.66
N ILE A 69 6.52 17.22 10.71
CA ILE A 69 6.36 16.40 9.51
C ILE A 69 6.07 14.93 9.90
N ASN A 70 6.85 14.35 10.82
CA ASN A 70 6.68 12.97 11.26
C ASN A 70 5.33 12.74 11.96
N LYS A 71 4.85 13.70 12.76
CA LYS A 71 3.52 13.62 13.40
C LYS A 71 2.40 13.63 12.37
N LEU A 72 2.49 14.49 11.35
CA LEU A 72 1.55 14.55 10.24
C LEU A 72 1.56 13.24 9.42
N TRP A 73 2.74 12.69 9.09
CA TRP A 73 2.88 11.41 8.38
C TRP A 73 2.28 10.22 9.14
N LYS A 74 2.43 10.17 10.46
CA LYS A 74 1.86 9.10 11.31
C LYS A 74 0.35 9.00 11.21
N GLN A 75 -0.35 10.06 10.82
CA GLN A 75 -1.81 10.01 10.64
C GLN A 75 -2.25 9.19 9.44
N ASN A 76 -1.37 8.93 8.46
CA ASN A 76 -1.70 8.22 7.21
C ASN A 76 -2.86 8.89 6.42
N LEU A 77 -3.03 10.19 6.54
CA LEU A 77 -4.08 10.96 5.87
C LEU A 77 -3.57 11.70 4.63
N PHE A 78 -2.27 11.87 4.51
CA PHE A 78 -1.62 12.68 3.49
C PHE A 78 -0.80 11.83 2.53
N SER A 79 -0.85 12.18 1.25
CA SER A 79 0.00 11.62 0.20
C SER A 79 1.28 12.45 -0.01
N ASP A 80 1.27 13.70 0.48
CA ASP A 80 2.42 14.58 0.43
C ASP A 80 2.33 15.62 1.56
N ILE A 81 3.49 15.97 2.15
CA ILE A 81 3.62 16.92 3.23
C ILE A 81 4.87 17.74 2.97
N LYS A 82 4.72 19.06 2.91
CA LYS A 82 5.79 20.00 2.74
C LYS A 82 5.64 21.15 3.73
N ILE A 83 6.72 21.52 4.41
CA ILE A 83 6.77 22.70 5.26
C ILE A 83 7.84 23.62 4.69
N GLU A 84 7.45 24.84 4.38
CA GLU A 84 8.30 25.87 3.83
C GLU A 84 8.18 27.12 4.70
N TYR A 85 9.23 27.95 4.76
CA TYR A 85 9.06 29.29 5.27
C TYR A 85 8.49 30.19 4.16
N ASP A 86 7.62 31.10 4.55
CA ASP A 86 7.04 32.12 3.67
C ASP A 86 7.93 33.36 3.67
N LYS A 87 8.23 33.86 4.87
CA LYS A 87 9.08 35.06 5.11
C LYS A 87 9.68 35.00 6.50
N ILE A 88 10.72 35.76 6.68
CA ILE A 88 11.36 36.08 7.97
C ILE A 88 11.34 37.57 8.15
N ILE A 89 10.83 38.05 9.28
CA ILE A 89 10.82 39.45 9.65
C ILE A 89 11.52 39.57 11.00
N ASN A 90 12.72 40.17 11.02
CA ASN A 90 13.60 40.15 12.17
C ASN A 90 13.91 38.74 12.66
N ASP A 91 13.49 38.38 13.90
CA ASP A 91 13.62 37.02 14.45
C ASP A 91 12.30 36.22 14.40
N SER A 92 11.32 36.71 13.65
CA SER A 92 10.02 36.07 13.48
C SER A 92 9.91 35.33 12.15
N ILE A 93 9.53 34.03 12.18
CA ILE A 93 9.37 33.21 11.00
C ILE A 93 7.88 32.87 10.75
N TYR A 94 7.49 32.86 9.50
CA TYR A 94 6.17 32.51 9.00
C TYR A 94 6.28 31.23 8.20
N LEU A 95 5.50 30.19 8.56
CA LEU A 95 5.55 28.88 7.92
C LEU A 95 4.34 28.60 7.04
N ASN A 96 4.58 27.97 5.90
CA ASN A 96 3.57 27.38 5.05
C ASN A 96 3.59 25.84 5.19
N ILE A 97 2.53 25.24 5.69
CA ILE A 97 2.30 23.78 5.67
C ILE A 97 1.47 23.47 4.45
N ILE A 98 2.07 22.80 3.47
CA ILE A 98 1.42 22.40 2.21
C ILE A 98 1.16 20.92 2.28
N LEU A 99 -0.12 20.54 2.20
CA LEU A 99 -0.57 19.16 2.39
C LEU A 99 -1.34 18.68 1.17
N LYS A 100 -1.19 17.39 0.85
CA LYS A 100 -2.01 16.73 -0.13
C LYS A 100 -2.72 15.55 0.53
N GLU A 101 -4.01 15.72 0.81
CA GLU A 101 -4.80 14.66 1.41
C GLU A 101 -4.99 13.48 0.45
N TYR A 102 -4.95 12.25 1.00
CA TYR A 102 -5.44 11.09 0.26
C TYR A 102 -6.92 11.23 -0.04
N PRO A 103 -7.38 10.81 -1.23
CA PRO A 103 -8.80 10.80 -1.53
C PRO A 103 -9.54 9.79 -0.66
N ARG A 104 -10.84 10.01 -0.45
CA ARG A 104 -11.72 9.08 0.25
C ARG A 104 -12.48 8.23 -0.73
N LEU A 105 -12.66 6.96 -0.39
CA LEU A 105 -13.42 6.02 -1.20
C LEU A 105 -14.90 6.42 -1.24
N SER A 106 -15.43 6.72 -2.42
CA SER A 106 -16.88 6.90 -2.62
C SER A 106 -17.56 5.56 -2.86
N LYS A 107 -17.01 4.76 -3.76
CA LYS A 107 -17.47 3.41 -4.11
C LYS A 107 -16.32 2.63 -4.75
N PHE A 108 -16.49 1.31 -4.82
CA PHE A 108 -15.57 0.47 -5.59
C PHE A 108 -16.34 -0.46 -6.53
N LYS A 109 -15.69 -0.86 -7.60
CA LYS A 109 -16.26 -1.67 -8.67
C LYS A 109 -15.24 -2.73 -9.11
N PHE A 110 -15.78 -3.82 -9.65
CA PHE A 110 -14.99 -4.84 -10.32
C PHE A 110 -15.27 -4.79 -11.82
N LYS A 111 -14.22 -4.95 -12.62
CA LYS A 111 -14.26 -5.10 -14.08
C LYS A 111 -13.62 -6.45 -14.46
N GLY A 112 -13.93 -6.92 -15.68
CA GLY A 112 -13.35 -8.13 -16.23
C GLY A 112 -14.21 -9.37 -16.01
N ASP A 113 -13.58 -10.54 -16.12
CA ASP A 113 -14.28 -11.83 -16.04
C ASP A 113 -14.49 -12.26 -14.59
N ILE A 114 -15.56 -11.77 -13.98
CA ILE A 114 -15.93 -12.05 -12.59
C ILE A 114 -17.41 -12.44 -12.46
N SER A 115 -17.69 -13.55 -11.79
CA SER A 115 -19.06 -13.96 -11.50
C SER A 115 -19.70 -13.17 -10.36
N LYS A 116 -21.02 -13.08 -10.36
CA LYS A 116 -21.78 -12.38 -9.29
C LYS A 116 -21.46 -12.92 -7.90
N SER A 117 -21.36 -14.25 -7.74
CA SER A 117 -20.98 -14.89 -6.48
C SER A 117 -19.60 -14.45 -6.00
N ASN A 118 -18.60 -14.43 -6.88
CA ASN A 118 -17.26 -13.96 -6.53
C ASN A 118 -17.23 -12.48 -6.13
N ILE A 119 -18.07 -11.64 -6.77
CA ILE A 119 -18.21 -10.22 -6.38
C ILE A 119 -18.69 -10.10 -4.94
N THR A 120 -19.70 -10.88 -4.54
CA THR A 120 -20.23 -10.85 -3.17
C THR A 120 -19.15 -11.24 -2.17
N THR A 121 -18.51 -12.38 -2.36
CA THR A 121 -17.41 -12.85 -1.49
C THR A 121 -16.28 -11.81 -1.39
N LEU A 122 -15.83 -11.26 -2.53
CA LEU A 122 -14.75 -10.27 -2.53
C LEU A 122 -15.16 -8.95 -1.84
N LYS A 123 -16.42 -8.54 -1.93
CA LYS A 123 -16.90 -7.37 -1.19
C LYS A 123 -16.81 -7.57 0.33
N GLU A 124 -17.16 -8.74 0.80
CA GLU A 124 -17.06 -9.12 2.22
C GLU A 124 -15.60 -9.19 2.68
N ASP A 125 -14.72 -9.84 1.90
CA ASP A 125 -13.31 -10.03 2.23
C ASP A 125 -12.51 -8.71 2.24
N LEU A 126 -12.81 -7.82 1.31
CA LEU A 126 -12.08 -6.56 1.16
C LEU A 126 -12.43 -5.55 2.27
N LYS A 127 -13.64 -5.62 2.82
CA LYS A 127 -14.14 -4.69 3.86
C LYS A 127 -13.90 -3.22 3.53
N LEU A 128 -14.08 -2.88 2.25
CA LEU A 128 -13.97 -1.52 1.76
C LEU A 128 -15.29 -0.78 2.00
N MET A 129 -15.24 0.29 2.79
CA MET A 129 -16.42 1.09 3.12
C MET A 129 -16.27 2.50 2.53
N ARG A 130 -17.40 3.12 2.20
CA ARG A 130 -17.46 4.53 1.79
C ARG A 130 -16.82 5.42 2.87
N GLY A 131 -16.09 6.44 2.46
CA GLY A 131 -15.39 7.37 3.35
C GLY A 131 -14.00 6.91 3.79
N LYS A 132 -13.62 5.64 3.56
CA LYS A 132 -12.28 5.14 3.90
C LYS A 132 -11.20 5.84 3.09
N VAL A 133 -10.10 6.20 3.75
CA VAL A 133 -8.96 6.86 3.12
C VAL A 133 -8.26 5.90 2.16
N LEU A 134 -8.10 6.29 0.89
CA LEU A 134 -7.48 5.48 -0.16
C LEU A 134 -5.96 5.61 -0.12
N THR A 135 -5.33 5.00 0.87
CA THR A 135 -3.86 4.90 0.93
C THR A 135 -3.33 3.88 -0.07
N GLN A 136 -2.07 4.04 -0.49
CA GLN A 136 -1.39 3.07 -1.36
C GLN A 136 -1.37 1.66 -0.74
N ASN A 137 -1.17 1.58 0.59
CA ASN A 137 -1.20 0.31 1.31
C ASN A 137 -2.57 -0.37 1.26
N LEU A 138 -3.66 0.40 1.44
CA LEU A 138 -5.02 -0.14 1.33
C LEU A 138 -5.27 -0.72 -0.07
N ILE A 139 -4.88 0.00 -1.12
CA ILE A 139 -5.05 -0.44 -2.51
C ILE A 139 -4.22 -1.70 -2.77
N LYS A 140 -2.93 -1.70 -2.41
CA LYS A 140 -2.03 -2.84 -2.58
C LYS A 140 -2.53 -4.09 -1.85
N ASN A 141 -2.97 -3.94 -0.61
CA ASN A 141 -3.53 -5.04 0.17
C ASN A 141 -4.82 -5.58 -0.45
N SER A 142 -5.68 -4.71 -0.98
CA SER A 142 -6.90 -5.11 -1.68
C SER A 142 -6.57 -5.90 -2.94
N VAL A 143 -5.63 -5.44 -3.76
CA VAL A 143 -5.15 -6.15 -4.96
C VAL A 143 -4.59 -7.53 -4.59
N ASN A 144 -3.77 -7.61 -3.53
CA ASN A 144 -3.19 -8.88 -3.08
C ASN A 144 -4.25 -9.87 -2.57
N LYS A 145 -5.26 -9.39 -1.85
CA LYS A 145 -6.39 -10.24 -1.42
C LYS A 145 -7.16 -10.80 -2.63
N ILE A 146 -7.46 -9.96 -3.62
CA ILE A 146 -8.13 -10.41 -4.84
C ILE A 146 -7.26 -11.43 -5.59
N ARG A 147 -5.96 -11.17 -5.71
CA ARG A 147 -5.03 -12.11 -6.35
C ARG A 147 -5.02 -13.45 -5.62
N LYS A 148 -4.86 -13.43 -4.28
CA LYS A 148 -4.90 -14.65 -3.46
C LYS A 148 -6.21 -15.43 -3.65
N PHE A 149 -7.36 -14.76 -3.59
CA PHE A 149 -8.66 -15.37 -3.82
C PHE A 149 -8.73 -16.17 -5.14
N TYR A 150 -8.15 -15.67 -6.21
CA TYR A 150 -8.13 -16.37 -7.50
C TYR A 150 -7.02 -17.42 -7.60
N THR A 151 -5.85 -17.20 -7.00
CA THR A 151 -4.80 -18.23 -6.95
C THR A 151 -5.27 -19.45 -6.16
N ASP A 152 -5.96 -19.26 -5.05
CA ASP A 152 -6.57 -20.36 -4.25
C ASP A 152 -7.65 -21.13 -5.04
N LYS A 153 -8.21 -20.52 -6.08
CA LYS A 153 -9.12 -21.17 -7.04
C LYS A 153 -8.41 -21.81 -8.25
N GLY A 154 -7.07 -21.79 -8.29
CA GLY A 154 -6.22 -22.37 -9.33
C GLY A 154 -5.92 -21.46 -10.51
N TYR A 155 -6.24 -20.15 -10.44
CA TYR A 155 -5.88 -19.16 -11.46
C TYR A 155 -4.53 -18.51 -11.12
N LEU A 156 -3.43 -19.25 -11.30
CA LEU A 156 -2.09 -18.78 -10.87
C LEU A 156 -1.61 -17.54 -11.63
N ASN A 157 -2.04 -17.37 -12.86
CA ASN A 157 -1.63 -16.27 -13.74
C ASN A 157 -2.57 -15.06 -13.65
N VAL A 158 -3.46 -15.00 -12.64
CA VAL A 158 -4.41 -13.91 -12.50
C VAL A 158 -3.71 -12.55 -12.45
N SER A 159 -4.16 -11.64 -13.32
CA SER A 159 -3.74 -10.23 -13.31
C SER A 159 -4.83 -9.39 -12.67
N VAL A 160 -4.46 -8.58 -11.68
CA VAL A 160 -5.35 -7.64 -11.01
C VAL A 160 -4.72 -6.26 -11.09
N LYS A 161 -5.31 -5.39 -11.89
CA LYS A 161 -4.96 -3.97 -12.01
C LYS A 161 -5.96 -3.14 -11.21
N HIS A 162 -5.54 -1.95 -10.77
CA HIS A 162 -6.43 -1.00 -10.13
C HIS A 162 -6.42 0.33 -10.85
N ILE A 163 -7.55 1.03 -10.83
CA ILE A 163 -7.73 2.37 -11.36
C ILE A 163 -8.40 3.19 -10.26
N VAL A 164 -7.83 4.35 -9.94
CA VAL A 164 -8.43 5.33 -9.04
C VAL A 164 -8.98 6.47 -9.91
N ALA A 165 -10.30 6.50 -10.07
CA ALA A 165 -10.99 7.54 -10.83
C ALA A 165 -11.57 8.59 -9.88
N LYS A 166 -11.45 9.86 -10.22
CA LYS A 166 -12.08 10.95 -9.45
C LYS A 166 -13.60 10.80 -9.47
N ASP A 167 -14.23 10.95 -8.33
CA ASP A 167 -15.68 11.05 -8.23
C ASP A 167 -16.07 12.53 -8.20
N SER A 168 -16.72 13.01 -9.28
CA SER A 168 -17.15 14.40 -9.40
C SER A 168 -18.31 14.78 -8.49
N THR A 169 -18.97 13.80 -7.88
CA THR A 169 -20.13 14.03 -7.00
C THR A 169 -19.76 14.47 -5.59
N SER A 170 -18.49 14.34 -5.20
CA SER A 170 -18.00 14.68 -3.85
C SER A 170 -16.58 15.21 -3.89
N ALA A 171 -16.30 16.24 -3.08
CA ALA A 171 -14.95 16.78 -2.96
C ALA A 171 -13.96 15.71 -2.46
N ASN A 172 -12.79 15.63 -3.11
CA ASN A 172 -11.72 14.69 -2.77
C ASN A 172 -12.16 13.21 -2.62
N ALA A 173 -13.22 12.81 -3.34
CA ALA A 173 -13.70 11.44 -3.37
C ALA A 173 -13.23 10.72 -4.64
N SER A 174 -13.02 9.43 -4.53
CA SER A 174 -12.57 8.59 -5.64
C SER A 174 -13.28 7.26 -5.69
N ILE A 175 -13.44 6.76 -6.91
CA ILE A 175 -13.95 5.43 -7.22
C ILE A 175 -12.76 4.51 -7.43
N LEU A 176 -12.70 3.41 -6.69
CA LEU A 176 -11.67 2.39 -6.88
C LEU A 176 -12.21 1.29 -7.80
N ILE A 177 -11.54 1.03 -8.90
CA ILE A 177 -11.94 0.01 -9.88
C ILE A 177 -10.85 -1.06 -9.90
N PHE A 178 -11.24 -2.32 -9.67
CA PHE A 178 -10.37 -3.48 -9.83
C PHE A 178 -10.66 -4.13 -11.16
N ASP A 179 -9.67 -4.16 -12.04
CA ASP A 179 -9.75 -4.82 -13.36
C ASP A 179 -9.06 -6.18 -13.26
N ILE A 180 -9.84 -7.24 -13.43
CA ILE A 180 -9.46 -8.62 -13.13
C ILE A 180 -9.45 -9.42 -14.42
N ASN A 181 -8.29 -9.97 -14.78
CA ASN A 181 -8.16 -10.97 -15.83
C ASN A 181 -7.64 -12.27 -15.21
N LYS A 182 -8.50 -13.31 -15.20
CA LYS A 182 -8.20 -14.57 -14.54
C LYS A 182 -7.27 -15.47 -15.33
N TYR A 183 -7.29 -15.36 -16.67
CA TYR A 183 -6.70 -16.34 -17.57
C TYR A 183 -7.16 -17.80 -17.29
N ASP A 184 -6.49 -18.77 -17.85
CA ASP A 184 -6.83 -20.18 -17.64
C ASP A 184 -6.29 -20.72 -16.31
N LYS A 185 -7.00 -21.74 -15.78
CA LYS A 185 -6.52 -22.47 -14.61
C LYS A 185 -5.30 -23.30 -14.97
N VAL A 186 -4.28 -23.22 -14.14
CA VAL A 186 -3.11 -24.10 -14.25
C VAL A 186 -3.49 -25.52 -13.81
N LYS A 187 -3.16 -26.51 -14.67
CA LYS A 187 -3.41 -27.92 -14.43
C LYS A 187 -2.10 -28.66 -14.26
N ILE A 188 -2.08 -29.63 -13.34
CA ILE A 188 -0.91 -30.47 -13.10
C ILE A 188 -0.77 -31.47 -14.23
N LYS A 189 0.32 -31.39 -14.99
CA LYS A 189 0.62 -32.32 -16.07
C LYS A 189 1.21 -33.61 -15.54
N ASP A 190 2.19 -33.51 -14.64
CA ASP A 190 2.83 -34.65 -13.99
C ASP A 190 3.39 -34.27 -12.61
N ILE A 191 3.66 -35.28 -11.80
CA ILE A 191 4.28 -35.14 -10.47
C ILE A 191 5.55 -36.02 -10.51
N ILE A 192 6.71 -35.40 -10.31
CA ILE A 192 7.98 -36.07 -10.26
C ILE A 192 8.49 -36.03 -8.81
N ILE A 193 8.83 -37.19 -8.27
CA ILE A 193 9.28 -37.35 -6.88
C ILE A 193 10.75 -37.70 -6.86
N TYR A 194 11.56 -36.87 -6.24
CA TYR A 194 13.02 -37.05 -6.08
C TYR A 194 13.38 -37.53 -4.67
N GLY A 195 14.65 -37.94 -4.47
CA GLY A 195 15.22 -38.24 -3.13
C GLY A 195 14.74 -39.56 -2.51
N ARG A 196 14.22 -40.48 -3.30
CA ARG A 196 13.84 -41.82 -2.82
C ARG A 196 15.07 -42.68 -2.55
N LYS A 197 15.05 -43.41 -1.40
CA LYS A 197 16.10 -44.42 -1.12
C LYS A 197 15.96 -45.59 -2.09
N GLU A 198 17.04 -45.91 -2.78
CA GLU A 198 17.18 -47.14 -3.55
C GLU A 198 17.51 -48.27 -2.62
N ILE A 199 16.73 -49.36 -2.68
CA ILE A 199 17.06 -50.62 -2.00
C ILE A 199 17.69 -51.53 -3.06
N VAL A 200 18.99 -51.69 -3.00
CA VAL A 200 19.68 -52.69 -3.82
C VAL A 200 19.30 -54.05 -3.29
N ASN A 201 18.51 -54.80 -4.03
CA ASN A 201 18.17 -56.16 -3.69
C ASN A 201 19.35 -57.08 -3.99
N THR A 202 20.16 -57.37 -2.98
CA THR A 202 21.36 -58.22 -3.10
C THR A 202 21.06 -59.71 -3.26
N ASN A 203 19.78 -60.10 -3.17
CA ASN A 203 19.35 -61.49 -3.28
C ASN A 203 18.66 -61.74 -4.63
N LYS A 204 19.42 -61.71 -5.73
CA LYS A 204 19.01 -62.37 -6.98
C LYS A 204 20.14 -63.04 -7.68
N SER A 205 20.17 -64.32 -7.50
CA SER A 205 20.69 -65.32 -8.39
C SER A 205 20.02 -65.24 -9.76
N PHE A 206 20.80 -65.29 -10.83
CA PHE A 206 20.52 -65.78 -12.17
C PHE A 206 19.85 -64.93 -13.24
N PHE A 207 19.37 -63.72 -13.08
CA PHE A 207 19.05 -62.91 -14.27
C PHE A 207 19.56 -61.49 -14.16
N ASN A 208 20.30 -61.03 -15.16
CA ASN A 208 20.96 -59.76 -15.32
C ASN A 208 19.98 -58.60 -15.60
N ASN A 209 19.14 -58.25 -14.63
CA ASN A 209 18.44 -56.98 -14.65
C ASN A 209 18.59 -56.34 -13.26
N LYS A 210 19.43 -55.32 -13.17
CA LYS A 210 19.46 -54.40 -12.02
C LYS A 210 18.19 -53.59 -11.99
N ASP A 211 17.08 -54.20 -11.60
CA ASP A 211 15.88 -53.44 -11.30
C ASP A 211 16.08 -52.71 -9.98
N THR A 212 16.24 -51.40 -10.05
CA THR A 212 16.30 -50.54 -8.88
C THR A 212 14.95 -50.58 -8.18
N VAL A 213 14.89 -51.28 -7.03
CA VAL A 213 13.65 -51.37 -6.24
C VAL A 213 13.67 -50.25 -5.23
N TYR A 214 12.72 -49.35 -5.34
CA TYR A 214 12.51 -48.30 -4.36
C TYR A 214 11.66 -48.79 -3.19
N ALA A 215 11.96 -48.35 -1.96
CA ALA A 215 11.19 -48.73 -0.76
C ALA A 215 9.68 -48.42 -0.92
N VAL A 216 9.34 -47.38 -1.65
CA VAL A 216 7.95 -47.04 -2.00
C VAL A 216 7.86 -46.68 -3.48
N SER A 217 6.95 -47.34 -4.22
CA SER A 217 6.76 -47.07 -5.64
C SER A 217 6.17 -45.66 -5.88
N ASN A 218 6.55 -45.04 -7.01
CA ASN A 218 5.96 -43.77 -7.47
C ASN A 218 4.44 -43.76 -7.50
N LYS A 219 3.84 -44.87 -7.92
CA LYS A 219 2.39 -45.05 -8.00
C LYS A 219 1.74 -44.96 -6.61
N ARG A 220 2.38 -45.51 -5.58
CA ARG A 220 1.89 -45.46 -4.20
C ARG A 220 2.01 -44.09 -3.61
N LEU A 221 3.16 -43.39 -3.83
CA LEU A 221 3.38 -42.03 -3.40
C LEU A 221 2.43 -41.04 -4.09
N LYS A 222 2.25 -41.12 -5.41
CA LYS A 222 1.26 -40.28 -6.13
C LYS A 222 -0.19 -40.59 -5.70
N LYS A 223 -0.47 -41.80 -5.16
CA LYS A 223 -1.79 -42.16 -4.64
C LYS A 223 -2.03 -41.60 -3.25
N SER A 224 -0.99 -41.46 -2.41
CA SER A 224 -1.11 -40.88 -1.05
C SER A 224 -1.41 -39.39 -1.08
N MET A 225 -0.94 -38.66 -2.07
CA MET A 225 -1.34 -37.27 -2.28
C MET A 225 -2.84 -37.18 -2.55
N LYS A 226 -3.61 -36.63 -1.62
CA LYS A 226 -5.09 -36.65 -1.68
C LYS A 226 -5.63 -35.54 -2.57
N GLU A 227 -5.09 -34.36 -2.42
CA GLU A 227 -5.59 -33.12 -3.02
C GLU A 227 -4.88 -32.78 -4.33
N THR A 228 -3.61 -33.16 -4.48
CA THR A 228 -2.77 -32.88 -5.64
C THR A 228 -2.86 -34.03 -6.64
N LYS A 229 -3.61 -33.89 -7.72
CA LYS A 229 -3.83 -34.93 -8.73
C LYS A 229 -3.43 -34.48 -10.13
N VAL A 230 -2.77 -35.38 -10.87
CA VAL A 230 -2.44 -35.19 -12.28
C VAL A 230 -3.70 -35.20 -13.15
N LYS A 231 -3.71 -34.39 -14.21
CA LYS A 231 -4.79 -34.38 -15.22
C LYS A 231 -4.91 -35.78 -15.85
N ASN A 232 -6.09 -36.39 -15.75
CA ASN A 232 -6.40 -37.68 -16.38
C ASN A 232 -7.58 -37.51 -17.35
N LYS A 233 -7.44 -38.02 -18.57
CA LYS A 233 -8.47 -37.94 -19.62
C LYS A 233 -9.80 -38.65 -19.23
N TRP A 234 -9.73 -39.67 -18.37
CA TRP A 234 -10.89 -40.46 -17.94
C TRP A 234 -11.59 -39.95 -16.65
N ARG A 235 -11.06 -38.91 -16.04
CA ARG A 235 -11.62 -38.35 -14.79
C ARG A 235 -12.21 -36.96 -15.03
N PHE A 236 -13.35 -36.91 -15.70
CA PHE A 236 -14.02 -35.64 -16.04
C PHE A 236 -14.42 -34.80 -14.81
N PHE A 237 -14.67 -35.44 -13.67
CA PHE A 237 -15.19 -34.79 -12.45
C PHE A 237 -14.11 -34.52 -11.38
N LYS A 238 -12.88 -35.01 -11.52
CA LYS A 238 -11.82 -34.75 -10.52
C LYS A 238 -10.95 -33.60 -10.93
N VAL A 239 -10.79 -32.64 -10.00
CA VAL A 239 -10.05 -31.40 -10.19
C VAL A 239 -8.54 -31.69 -10.23
N SER A 240 -7.92 -31.40 -11.37
CA SER A 240 -6.45 -31.47 -11.57
C SER A 240 -5.80 -30.07 -11.56
N LYS A 241 -6.47 -29.09 -10.96
CA LYS A 241 -5.92 -27.74 -10.81
C LYS A 241 -4.82 -27.73 -9.76
N PHE A 242 -3.76 -26.98 -10.00
CA PHE A 242 -2.74 -26.75 -8.99
C PHE A 242 -3.25 -25.69 -7.99
N ILE A 243 -3.28 -26.05 -6.72
CA ILE A 243 -3.54 -25.14 -5.59
C ILE A 243 -2.37 -25.33 -4.64
N LYS A 244 -1.66 -24.24 -4.34
CA LYS A 244 -0.41 -24.30 -3.58
C LYS A 244 -0.63 -24.83 -2.16
N SER A 245 -1.68 -24.41 -1.46
CA SER A 245 -2.01 -24.91 -0.12
C SER A 245 -2.23 -26.42 -0.12
N ASN A 246 -3.00 -26.94 -1.08
CA ASN A 246 -3.26 -28.37 -1.19
C ASN A 246 -1.98 -29.19 -1.46
N TYR A 247 -1.03 -28.59 -2.19
CA TYR A 247 0.27 -29.23 -2.43
C TYR A 247 1.16 -29.23 -1.18
N GLU A 248 1.07 -28.18 -0.35
CA GLU A 248 1.80 -28.08 0.92
C GLU A 248 1.22 -29.03 1.98
N ASP A 249 -0.08 -29.34 1.90
CA ASP A 249 -0.79 -30.25 2.82
C ASP A 249 -0.60 -31.75 2.45
N ASP A 250 -0.25 -32.08 1.19
CA ASP A 250 -0.06 -33.44 0.66
C ASP A 250 1.37 -33.97 0.88
#